data_346b0ee4779c5e38ae0ac1fbf6a8e389
#
_entry.id   346b0ee4779c5e38ae0ac1fbf6a8e389
#
_cell.length_a   1.000
_cell.length_b   1.000
_cell.length_c   1.000
_cell.angle_alpha   90.00
_cell.angle_beta   90.00
_cell.angle_gamma   90.00
#
_symmetry.space_group_name_H-M   'P 1'
#
loop_
_entity.id
_entity.type
_entity.pdbx_description
1 polymer ?
#
loop_
_entity_poly.entity_id
_entity_poly.type
_entity_poly.pdbx_seq_one_letter_code
_entity_poly.pdbx_strand_id
1 'polypeptide(L)'
;MKPLLLSLALAALLVPPQAEARRIGQLEFADCDLAQPGTGATSRFECATLEVPENPDKPDGRKLVLKVGLAAARSSEPAADMVLFIAGGPGQSATETFPSAAGGFARLREKRHVVFIDQRGTGEGHRLACDFPEVMTAVAASDEQQVELARDCLASFDADVAQYTTSVAVKDIEALRQALGAPALNVYGGS
;
A
#
# COMPACT_ATOMS: atom_id res chain seq x y z
N MET A 1 19.82 47.86 50.83
CA MET A 1 19.38 47.56 49.46
C MET A 1 19.91 46.16 49.12
N LYS A 2 19.06 45.11 49.09
CA LYS A 2 19.43 43.74 48.73
C LYS A 2 19.06 43.53 47.27
N PRO A 3 19.95 42.99 46.40
CA PRO A 3 19.60 42.66 45.04
C PRO A 3 18.81 41.36 45.01
N LEU A 4 17.66 41.40 44.35
CA LEU A 4 16.78 40.27 44.07
C LEU A 4 17.35 39.54 42.86
N LEU A 5 17.91 38.36 43.07
CA LEU A 5 18.37 37.46 41.97
C LEU A 5 17.15 36.75 41.37
N LEU A 6 16.79 37.15 40.17
CA LEU A 6 15.72 36.52 39.37
C LEU A 6 16.29 35.31 38.70
N SER A 7 15.98 34.09 39.19
CA SER A 7 16.39 32.84 38.57
C SER A 7 15.44 32.55 37.38
N LEU A 8 15.96 32.69 36.17
CA LEU A 8 15.28 32.23 34.95
C LEU A 8 15.37 30.69 34.88
N ALA A 9 14.30 29.97 35.15
CA ALA A 9 14.18 28.55 34.92
C ALA A 9 13.95 28.33 33.42
N LEU A 10 14.95 27.79 32.72
CA LEU A 10 14.87 27.37 31.32
C LEU A 10 14.10 26.06 31.26
N ALA A 11 12.81 26.11 30.90
CA ALA A 11 12.00 24.92 30.65
C ALA A 11 12.47 24.27 29.34
N ALA A 12 13.24 23.20 29.45
CA ALA A 12 13.58 22.35 28.31
C ALA A 12 12.31 21.66 27.83
N LEU A 13 11.81 22.05 26.66
CA LEU A 13 10.74 21.34 25.94
C LEU A 13 11.28 19.97 25.54
N LEU A 14 10.87 18.92 26.25
CA LEU A 14 11.07 17.53 25.86
C LEU A 14 10.23 17.27 24.60
N VAL A 15 10.87 17.42 23.43
CA VAL A 15 10.31 16.92 22.17
C VAL A 15 10.35 15.39 22.24
N PRO A 16 9.20 14.68 22.16
CA PRO A 16 9.23 13.23 22.16
C PRO A 16 10.04 12.74 20.95
N PRO A 17 10.84 11.67 21.09
CA PRO A 17 11.56 11.09 19.97
C PRO A 17 10.54 10.67 18.90
N GLN A 18 10.62 11.28 17.73
CA GLN A 18 9.91 10.79 16.57
C GLN A 18 10.52 9.43 16.21
N ALA A 19 9.67 8.42 16.01
CA ALA A 19 10.14 7.13 15.52
C ALA A 19 10.87 7.39 14.19
N GLU A 20 12.15 7.03 14.14
CA GLU A 20 12.95 7.18 12.92
C GLU A 20 12.35 6.29 11.83
N ALA A 21 12.11 6.86 10.66
CA ALA A 21 11.65 6.13 9.50
C ALA A 21 12.68 5.04 9.14
N ARG A 22 12.19 3.82 8.89
CA ARG A 22 13.04 2.71 8.46
C ARG A 22 13.35 2.85 6.98
N ARG A 23 14.63 2.91 6.63
CA ARG A 23 15.05 2.87 5.23
C ARG A 23 15.34 1.43 4.79
N ILE A 24 14.71 0.99 3.69
CA ILE A 24 15.01 -0.26 3.00
C ILE A 24 15.20 0.06 1.52
N GLY A 25 16.43 -0.11 1.03
CA GLY A 25 16.80 0.32 -0.32
C GLY A 25 16.58 1.83 -0.50
N GLN A 26 15.71 2.19 -1.42
CA GLN A 26 15.35 3.58 -1.73
C GLN A 26 14.07 4.04 -1.01
N LEU A 27 13.34 3.12 -0.36
CA LEU A 27 12.07 3.43 0.29
C LEU A 27 12.27 3.79 1.77
N GLU A 28 11.54 4.81 2.20
CA GLU A 28 11.46 5.24 3.60
C GLU A 28 10.09 4.84 4.16
N PHE A 29 10.11 3.92 5.12
CA PHE A 29 8.93 3.41 5.78
C PHE A 29 8.73 4.14 7.11
N ALA A 30 7.56 4.74 7.30
CA ALA A 30 7.14 5.35 8.55
C ALA A 30 5.98 4.56 9.17
N ASP A 31 5.82 4.67 10.48
CA ASP A 31 4.69 4.06 11.18
C ASP A 31 3.35 4.49 10.56
N CYS A 32 2.47 3.52 10.34
CA CYS A 32 1.12 3.74 9.83
C CYS A 32 0.12 2.78 10.49
N ASP A 33 -1.11 3.25 10.66
CA ASP A 33 -2.22 2.44 11.13
C ASP A 33 -3.08 2.02 9.94
N LEU A 34 -3.23 0.71 9.73
CA LEU A 34 -4.04 0.14 8.67
C LEU A 34 -5.34 -0.42 9.24
N ALA A 35 -6.46 0.01 8.66
CA ALA A 35 -7.78 -0.45 9.08
C ALA A 35 -8.03 -1.90 8.64
N GLN A 36 -8.73 -2.66 9.51
CA GLN A 36 -9.27 -3.97 9.15
C GLN A 36 -10.73 -3.80 8.72
N PRO A 37 -11.06 -4.06 7.44
CA PRO A 37 -12.42 -3.89 6.94
C PRO A 37 -13.45 -4.67 7.77
N GLY A 38 -14.57 -4.03 8.08
CA GLY A 38 -15.69 -4.64 8.79
C GLY A 38 -15.53 -4.78 10.31
N THR A 39 -14.37 -4.49 10.90
CA THR A 39 -14.15 -4.63 12.34
C THR A 39 -13.98 -3.31 13.08
N GLY A 40 -13.64 -2.24 12.37
CA GLY A 40 -13.24 -0.95 12.94
C GLY A 40 -11.90 -0.99 13.69
N ALA A 41 -11.23 -2.14 13.74
CA ALA A 41 -9.91 -2.28 14.35
C ALA A 41 -8.83 -1.77 13.40
N THR A 42 -7.73 -1.25 13.97
CA THR A 42 -6.51 -0.89 13.24
C THR A 42 -5.35 -1.76 13.70
N SER A 43 -4.39 -1.96 12.83
CA SER A 43 -3.12 -2.63 13.14
C SER A 43 -1.98 -1.75 12.69
N ARG A 44 -0.94 -1.65 13.53
CA ARG A 44 0.25 -0.86 13.23
C ARG A 44 1.20 -1.64 12.36
N PHE A 45 1.62 -0.98 11.29
CA PHE A 45 2.64 -1.41 10.34
C PHE A 45 3.59 -0.25 10.02
N GLU A 46 4.45 -0.44 9.06
CA GLU A 46 5.25 0.64 8.47
C GLU A 46 4.81 0.79 7.01
N CYS A 47 4.65 2.02 6.53
CA CYS A 47 4.19 2.32 5.18
C CYS A 47 5.17 3.22 4.44
N ALA A 48 5.28 3.00 3.14
CA ALA A 48 5.98 3.84 2.18
C ALA A 48 5.12 4.03 0.94
N THR A 49 5.60 4.82 0.00
CA THR A 49 5.00 4.97 -1.32
C THR A 49 6.01 4.63 -2.41
N LEU A 50 5.52 4.06 -3.51
CA LEU A 50 6.29 3.80 -4.72
C LEU A 50 5.65 4.56 -5.88
N GLU A 51 6.39 5.46 -6.51
CA GLU A 51 5.95 6.12 -7.72
C GLU A 51 6.30 5.26 -8.94
N VAL A 52 5.31 5.00 -9.81
CA VAL A 52 5.47 4.26 -11.06
C VAL A 52 4.77 5.00 -12.19
N PRO A 53 5.22 4.90 -13.46
CA PRO A 53 4.49 5.46 -14.57
C PRO A 53 3.17 4.70 -14.79
N GLU A 54 2.07 5.41 -15.03
CA GLU A 54 0.81 4.76 -15.42
C GLU A 54 1.02 3.94 -16.71
N ASN A 55 1.65 4.54 -17.71
CA ASN A 55 2.06 3.84 -18.91
C ASN A 55 3.59 3.64 -18.90
N PRO A 56 4.08 2.40 -18.76
CA PRO A 56 5.53 2.14 -18.74
C PRO A 56 6.28 2.55 -20.02
N ASP A 57 5.57 2.64 -21.14
CA ASP A 57 6.16 3.06 -22.41
C ASP A 57 6.24 4.59 -22.55
N LYS A 58 5.65 5.33 -21.57
CA LYS A 58 5.69 6.78 -21.44
C LYS A 58 6.14 7.18 -20.02
N PRO A 59 7.41 6.95 -19.69
CA PRO A 59 7.90 7.11 -18.31
C PRO A 59 7.80 8.53 -17.77
N ASP A 60 7.79 9.54 -18.62
CA ASP A 60 7.63 10.96 -18.24
C ASP A 60 6.16 11.41 -18.20
N GLY A 61 5.21 10.51 -18.47
CA GLY A 61 3.79 10.79 -18.43
C GLY A 61 3.22 10.77 -17.02
N ARG A 62 1.90 10.51 -16.92
CA ARG A 62 1.19 10.40 -15.66
C ARG A 62 1.84 9.34 -14.76
N LYS A 63 1.92 9.65 -13.47
CA LYS A 63 2.45 8.75 -12.43
C LYS A 63 1.32 8.25 -11.53
N LEU A 64 1.52 7.05 -11.04
CA LEU A 64 0.73 6.46 -9.96
C LEU A 64 1.60 6.39 -8.70
N VAL A 65 1.02 6.68 -7.55
CA VAL A 65 1.67 6.58 -6.25
C VAL A 65 1.08 5.37 -5.52
N LEU A 66 1.76 4.24 -5.61
CA LEU A 66 1.31 2.99 -5.01
C LEU A 66 1.69 2.95 -3.53
N LYS A 67 0.73 2.59 -2.68
CA LYS A 67 0.99 2.41 -1.24
C LYS A 67 1.66 1.06 -1.00
N VAL A 68 2.73 1.08 -0.23
CA VAL A 68 3.52 -0.10 0.13
C VAL A 68 3.50 -0.25 1.65
N GLY A 69 3.06 -1.40 2.14
CA GLY A 69 3.12 -1.72 3.54
C GLY A 69 4.24 -2.71 3.84
N LEU A 70 4.76 -2.63 5.06
CA LEU A 70 5.82 -3.47 5.58
C LEU A 70 5.44 -4.05 6.93
N ALA A 71 5.44 -5.37 7.03
CA ALA A 71 5.48 -6.09 8.28
C ALA A 71 6.94 -6.53 8.52
N ALA A 72 7.68 -5.74 9.28
CA ALA A 72 9.11 -5.93 9.48
C ALA A 72 9.45 -7.31 10.07
N ALA A 73 10.59 -7.86 9.67
CA ALA A 73 11.17 -9.04 10.30
C ALA A 73 11.43 -8.76 11.79
N ARG A 74 11.36 -9.81 12.60
CA ARG A 74 11.71 -9.73 14.04
C ARG A 74 13.21 -9.85 14.29
N SER A 75 13.93 -10.45 13.35
CA SER A 75 15.38 -10.55 13.40
C SER A 75 16.03 -9.17 13.23
N SER A 76 17.10 -8.90 13.97
CA SER A 76 17.98 -7.75 13.74
C SER A 76 18.81 -7.88 12.46
N GLU A 77 18.96 -9.13 11.96
CA GLU A 77 19.65 -9.46 10.72
C GLU A 77 18.68 -10.24 9.80
N PRO A 78 17.76 -9.55 9.14
CA PRO A 78 16.80 -10.19 8.25
C PRO A 78 17.49 -10.77 7.01
N ALA A 79 16.89 -11.80 6.43
CA ALA A 79 17.31 -12.31 5.15
C ALA A 79 17.19 -11.24 4.06
N ALA A 80 18.05 -11.32 3.06
CA ALA A 80 18.06 -10.34 1.96
C ALA A 80 16.83 -10.47 1.04
N ASP A 81 16.28 -11.68 0.90
CA ASP A 81 15.04 -11.92 0.19
C ASP A 81 13.83 -11.58 1.07
N MET A 82 12.74 -11.18 0.43
CA MET A 82 11.51 -10.77 1.12
C MET A 82 10.31 -11.59 0.65
N VAL A 83 9.25 -11.57 1.43
CA VAL A 83 7.94 -12.12 1.04
C VAL A 83 7.08 -10.98 0.56
N LEU A 84 6.50 -11.10 -0.63
CA LEU A 84 5.51 -10.19 -1.17
C LEU A 84 4.12 -10.80 -1.05
N PHE A 85 3.21 -10.10 -0.36
CA PHE A 85 1.80 -10.43 -0.33
C PHE A 85 1.06 -9.62 -1.41
N ILE A 86 0.28 -10.33 -2.23
CA ILE A 86 -0.59 -9.76 -3.26
C ILE A 86 -2.03 -10.12 -2.89
N ALA A 87 -2.89 -9.12 -2.77
CA ALA A 87 -4.31 -9.31 -2.55
C ALA A 87 -5.02 -9.78 -3.83
N GLY A 88 -6.13 -10.46 -3.66
CA GLY A 88 -6.97 -10.99 -4.73
C GLY A 88 -8.21 -10.13 -5.01
N GLY A 89 -9.33 -10.76 -5.11
CA GLY A 89 -10.63 -10.16 -5.33
C GLY A 89 -11.28 -10.54 -6.66
N PRO A 90 -11.10 -9.85 -7.77
CA PRO A 90 -10.20 -8.74 -8.11
C PRO A 90 -10.54 -7.41 -7.39
N GLY A 91 -9.56 -6.49 -7.39
CA GLY A 91 -9.76 -5.13 -6.91
C GLY A 91 -9.52 -4.91 -5.40
N GLN A 92 -9.14 -5.94 -4.64
CA GLN A 92 -8.81 -5.77 -3.22
C GLN A 92 -7.48 -5.05 -3.04
N SER A 93 -7.45 -4.13 -2.07
CA SER A 93 -6.25 -3.48 -1.59
C SER A 93 -5.47 -4.42 -0.67
N ALA A 94 -4.16 -4.51 -0.87
CA ALA A 94 -3.29 -5.30 0.00
C ALA A 94 -3.13 -4.64 1.37
N THR A 95 -3.12 -3.30 1.45
CA THR A 95 -3.05 -2.56 2.72
C THR A 95 -4.34 -2.71 3.54
N GLU A 96 -5.48 -2.96 2.91
CA GLU A 96 -6.74 -3.26 3.60
C GLU A 96 -6.85 -4.74 4.03
N THR A 97 -6.33 -5.67 3.22
CA THR A 97 -6.49 -7.12 3.47
C THR A 97 -5.40 -7.73 4.33
N PHE A 98 -4.16 -7.27 4.19
CA PHE A 98 -3.03 -7.83 4.92
C PHE A 98 -3.18 -7.79 6.45
N PRO A 99 -3.74 -6.73 7.08
CA PRO A 99 -3.93 -6.71 8.52
C PRO A 99 -4.64 -7.94 9.07
N SER A 100 -5.66 -8.44 8.38
CA SER A 100 -6.39 -9.66 8.75
C SER A 100 -5.61 -10.95 8.48
N ALA A 101 -4.71 -10.94 7.50
CA ALA A 101 -3.89 -12.09 7.11
C ALA A 101 -2.56 -12.17 7.88
N ALA A 102 -2.14 -11.09 8.56
CA ALA A 102 -0.80 -10.92 9.13
C ALA A 102 -0.37 -12.04 10.09
N GLY A 103 -1.33 -12.64 10.82
CA GLY A 103 -1.08 -13.77 11.72
C GLY A 103 -0.49 -14.99 11.00
N GLY A 104 -0.93 -15.25 9.77
CA GLY A 104 -0.43 -16.37 8.95
C GLY A 104 1.05 -16.22 8.54
N PHE A 105 1.57 -15.00 8.55
CA PHE A 105 2.94 -14.69 8.19
C PHE A 105 3.91 -14.64 9.39
N ALA A 106 3.44 -14.93 10.61
CA ALA A 106 4.22 -14.79 11.83
C ALA A 106 5.57 -15.54 11.80
N ARG A 107 5.60 -16.78 11.27
CA ARG A 107 6.81 -17.59 11.14
C ARG A 107 7.78 -17.05 10.08
N LEU A 108 7.26 -16.56 8.96
CA LEU A 108 8.08 -15.95 7.91
C LEU A 108 8.77 -14.68 8.45
N ARG A 109 8.06 -13.89 9.25
CA ARG A 109 8.56 -12.68 9.89
C ARG A 109 9.62 -12.91 10.96
N GLU A 110 9.90 -14.13 11.37
CA GLU A 110 11.04 -14.41 12.24
C GLU A 110 12.36 -13.99 11.58
N LYS A 111 12.48 -14.16 10.25
CA LYS A 111 13.72 -13.90 9.50
C LYS A 111 13.56 -13.03 8.26
N ARG A 112 12.34 -12.82 7.75
CA ARG A 112 12.09 -12.09 6.50
C ARG A 112 11.13 -10.95 6.69
N HIS A 113 11.36 -9.86 6.01
CA HIS A 113 10.36 -8.83 5.83
C HIS A 113 9.21 -9.39 4.99
N VAL A 114 7.98 -8.99 5.34
CA VAL A 114 6.81 -9.21 4.49
C VAL A 114 6.38 -7.83 4.00
N VAL A 115 6.45 -7.63 2.69
CA VAL A 115 5.97 -6.41 2.02
C VAL A 115 4.64 -6.70 1.34
N PHE A 116 3.80 -5.71 1.24
CA PHE A 116 2.53 -5.79 0.52
C PHE A 116 2.27 -4.47 -0.17
N ILE A 117 1.72 -4.51 -1.39
CA ILE A 117 1.55 -3.35 -2.24
C ILE A 117 0.12 -3.28 -2.76
N ASP A 118 -0.49 -2.10 -2.67
CA ASP A 118 -1.73 -1.85 -3.40
C ASP A 118 -1.41 -1.79 -4.88
N GLN A 119 -1.92 -2.78 -5.61
CA GLN A 119 -1.72 -2.84 -7.05
C GLN A 119 -2.40 -1.65 -7.73
N ARG A 120 -1.93 -1.28 -8.92
CA ARG A 120 -2.55 -0.24 -9.73
C ARG A 120 -4.07 -0.46 -9.86
N GLY A 121 -4.86 0.58 -9.70
CA GLY A 121 -6.32 0.51 -9.70
C GLY A 121 -6.95 0.01 -8.41
N THR A 122 -6.15 -0.24 -7.35
CA THR A 122 -6.64 -0.64 -6.03
C THR A 122 -6.15 0.32 -4.94
N GLY A 123 -6.74 0.25 -3.76
CA GLY A 123 -6.32 1.07 -2.62
C GLY A 123 -6.78 2.52 -2.70
N GLU A 124 -6.35 3.29 -1.73
CA GLU A 124 -6.72 4.68 -1.57
C GLU A 124 -6.02 5.57 -2.61
N GLY A 125 -6.76 6.49 -3.21
CA GLY A 125 -6.24 7.53 -4.11
C GLY A 125 -6.22 7.17 -5.60
N HIS A 126 -6.26 5.90 -5.98
CA HIS A 126 -6.30 5.49 -7.40
C HIS A 126 -7.13 4.23 -7.67
N ARG A 127 -8.12 3.97 -6.81
CA ARG A 127 -9.05 2.85 -6.99
C ARG A 127 -9.91 3.08 -8.23
N LEU A 128 -9.90 2.12 -9.15
CA LEU A 128 -10.83 2.06 -10.27
C LEU A 128 -12.04 1.21 -9.83
N ALA A 129 -13.06 1.87 -9.33
CA ALA A 129 -14.30 1.23 -8.89
C ALA A 129 -15.49 1.98 -9.47
N CYS A 130 -16.50 1.24 -9.88
CA CYS A 130 -17.77 1.80 -10.36
C CYS A 130 -18.82 1.65 -9.29
N ASP A 131 -19.57 2.72 -9.05
CA ASP A 131 -20.74 2.69 -8.22
C ASP A 131 -21.92 2.14 -9.05
N PHE A 132 -22.15 0.84 -8.96
CA PHE A 132 -23.36 0.26 -9.54
C PHE A 132 -24.53 0.46 -8.56
N PRO A 133 -25.69 0.99 -9.02
CA PRO A 133 -26.88 1.05 -8.18
C PRO A 133 -27.22 -0.33 -7.61
N GLU A 134 -27.58 -0.42 -6.32
CA GLU A 134 -27.93 -1.69 -5.65
C GLU A 134 -29.02 -2.49 -6.41
N VAL A 135 -29.92 -1.81 -7.08
CA VAL A 135 -30.97 -2.41 -7.93
C VAL A 135 -30.39 -3.23 -9.07
N MET A 136 -29.16 -2.92 -9.52
CA MET A 136 -28.55 -3.61 -10.66
C MET A 136 -27.69 -4.81 -10.26
N THR A 137 -27.35 -4.94 -9.00
CA THR A 137 -26.71 -6.16 -8.46
C THR A 137 -27.73 -7.25 -8.12
N ALA A 138 -29.00 -6.89 -7.96
CA ALA A 138 -30.06 -7.78 -7.48
C ALA A 138 -30.99 -8.33 -8.57
N VAL A 139 -31.07 -7.68 -9.73
CA VAL A 139 -32.02 -8.11 -10.80
C VAL A 139 -31.28 -8.06 -12.13
N ALA A 140 -31.35 -9.16 -12.86
CA ALA A 140 -30.72 -9.36 -14.15
C ALA A 140 -31.01 -8.19 -15.13
N ALA A 141 -30.06 -7.25 -15.20
CA ALA A 141 -29.96 -6.34 -16.32
C ALA A 141 -29.75 -7.18 -17.60
N SER A 142 -30.34 -6.78 -18.71
CA SER A 142 -30.03 -7.45 -19.98
C SER A 142 -28.55 -7.28 -20.32
N ASP A 143 -28.02 -8.15 -21.17
CA ASP A 143 -26.62 -8.08 -21.61
C ASP A 143 -26.27 -6.70 -22.18
N GLU A 144 -27.21 -6.08 -22.93
CA GLU A 144 -27.04 -4.73 -23.49
C GLU A 144 -26.92 -3.68 -22.40
N GLN A 145 -27.73 -3.75 -21.34
CA GLN A 145 -27.68 -2.83 -20.21
C GLN A 145 -26.35 -2.99 -19.43
N GLN A 146 -25.87 -4.21 -19.26
CA GLN A 146 -24.58 -4.47 -18.60
C GLN A 146 -23.41 -3.87 -19.40
N VAL A 147 -23.43 -4.00 -20.73
CA VAL A 147 -22.42 -3.42 -21.62
C VAL A 147 -22.45 -1.89 -21.56
N GLU A 148 -23.62 -1.27 -21.56
CA GLU A 148 -23.75 0.20 -21.46
C GLU A 148 -23.19 0.72 -20.14
N LEU A 149 -23.57 0.11 -19.02
CA LEU A 149 -23.02 0.45 -17.70
C LEU A 149 -21.51 0.28 -17.61
N ALA A 150 -20.97 -0.80 -18.18
CA ALA A 150 -19.52 -1.00 -18.21
C ALA A 150 -18.82 0.10 -19.04
N ARG A 151 -19.42 0.54 -20.14
CA ARG A 151 -18.88 1.65 -20.96
C ARG A 151 -18.90 2.97 -20.20
N ASP A 152 -20.03 3.29 -19.56
CA ASP A 152 -20.16 4.52 -18.77
C ASP A 152 -19.17 4.55 -17.61
N CYS A 153 -19.03 3.40 -16.92
CA CYS A 153 -18.04 3.24 -15.89
C CYS A 153 -16.62 3.49 -16.41
N LEU A 154 -16.21 2.82 -17.49
CA LEU A 154 -14.88 3.02 -18.07
C LEU A 154 -14.65 4.46 -18.51
N ALA A 155 -15.69 5.13 -19.04
CA ALA A 155 -15.61 6.53 -19.46
C ALA A 155 -15.49 7.52 -18.28
N SER A 156 -15.90 7.11 -17.08
CA SER A 156 -15.82 7.96 -15.88
C SER A 156 -14.42 8.03 -15.27
N PHE A 157 -13.52 7.11 -15.62
CA PHE A 157 -12.17 7.09 -15.05
C PHE A 157 -11.25 8.11 -15.74
N ASP A 158 -10.62 8.94 -14.93
CA ASP A 158 -9.46 9.73 -15.35
C ASP A 158 -8.20 8.84 -15.31
N ALA A 159 -8.13 7.86 -16.23
CA ALA A 159 -7.06 6.85 -16.27
C ALA A 159 -6.92 6.27 -17.69
N ASP A 160 -5.71 5.86 -18.06
CA ASP A 160 -5.49 5.01 -19.24
C ASP A 160 -5.76 3.55 -18.84
N VAL A 161 -7.05 3.16 -18.85
CA VAL A 161 -7.51 1.84 -18.37
C VAL A 161 -6.83 0.67 -19.08
N ALA A 162 -6.28 0.86 -20.29
CA ALA A 162 -5.51 -0.13 -21.00
C ALA A 162 -4.21 -0.52 -20.28
N GLN A 163 -3.74 0.31 -19.35
CA GLN A 163 -2.53 0.07 -18.56
C GLN A 163 -2.79 -0.73 -17.26
N TYR A 164 -4.07 -1.00 -16.93
CA TYR A 164 -4.41 -1.71 -15.69
C TYR A 164 -4.54 -3.22 -15.94
N THR A 165 -3.45 -3.79 -16.42
CA THR A 165 -3.34 -5.22 -16.76
C THR A 165 -2.34 -5.92 -15.83
N THR A 166 -2.46 -7.25 -15.72
CA THR A 166 -1.50 -8.06 -14.96
C THR A 166 -0.07 -7.87 -15.45
N SER A 167 0.14 -7.77 -16.77
CA SER A 167 1.48 -7.57 -17.35
C SER A 167 2.13 -6.27 -16.90
N VAL A 168 1.34 -5.21 -16.76
CA VAL A 168 1.85 -3.91 -16.30
C VAL A 168 2.02 -3.93 -14.76
N ALA A 169 1.11 -4.56 -14.02
CA ALA A 169 1.26 -4.74 -12.57
C ALA A 169 2.53 -5.52 -12.20
N VAL A 170 2.95 -6.48 -13.01
CA VAL A 170 4.23 -7.19 -12.82
C VAL A 170 5.43 -6.24 -12.98
N LYS A 171 5.35 -5.25 -13.89
CA LYS A 171 6.40 -4.21 -13.99
C LYS A 171 6.47 -3.35 -12.73
N ASP A 172 5.34 -3.05 -12.09
CA ASP A 172 5.31 -2.32 -10.81
C ASP A 172 5.95 -3.15 -9.68
N ILE A 173 5.67 -4.46 -9.64
CA ILE A 173 6.28 -5.37 -8.67
C ILE A 173 7.80 -5.44 -8.86
N GLU A 174 8.26 -5.46 -10.09
CA GLU A 174 9.71 -5.41 -10.38
C GLU A 174 10.32 -4.07 -9.96
N ALA A 175 9.63 -2.95 -10.22
CA ALA A 175 10.05 -1.64 -9.73
C ALA A 175 10.12 -1.61 -8.19
N LEU A 176 9.15 -2.22 -7.50
CA LEU A 176 9.17 -2.38 -6.04
C LEU A 176 10.39 -3.18 -5.59
N ARG A 177 10.65 -4.34 -6.22
CA ARG A 177 11.82 -5.17 -5.88
C ARG A 177 13.12 -4.38 -6.01
N GLN A 178 13.28 -3.63 -7.08
CA GLN A 178 14.46 -2.79 -7.33
C GLN A 178 14.57 -1.66 -6.31
N ALA A 179 13.47 -0.98 -6.01
CA ALA A 179 13.42 0.10 -5.01
C ALA A 179 13.79 -0.41 -3.60
N LEU A 180 13.40 -1.63 -3.26
CA LEU A 180 13.76 -2.29 -2.00
C LEU A 180 15.21 -2.80 -1.99
N GLY A 181 15.89 -2.88 -3.13
CA GLY A 181 17.21 -3.51 -3.25
C GLY A 181 17.17 -5.03 -2.98
N ALA A 182 16.01 -5.66 -3.07
CA ALA A 182 15.85 -7.07 -2.79
C ALA A 182 16.35 -7.94 -3.95
N PRO A 183 17.16 -8.98 -3.69
CA PRO A 183 17.62 -9.90 -4.74
C PRO A 183 16.48 -10.73 -5.33
N ALA A 184 15.47 -11.03 -4.50
CA ALA A 184 14.29 -11.79 -4.89
C ALA A 184 13.09 -11.44 -4.00
N LEU A 185 11.87 -11.61 -4.55
CA LEU A 185 10.61 -11.60 -3.83
C LEU A 185 9.99 -13.00 -3.89
N ASN A 186 9.65 -13.55 -2.73
CA ASN A 186 8.86 -14.78 -2.62
C ASN A 186 7.39 -14.37 -2.61
N VAL A 187 6.67 -14.65 -3.69
CA VAL A 187 5.31 -14.13 -3.87
C VAL A 187 4.28 -15.07 -3.23
N TYR A 188 3.40 -14.49 -2.42
CA TYR A 188 2.19 -15.12 -1.91
C TYR A 188 0.96 -14.36 -2.44
N GLY A 189 0.15 -15.01 -3.27
CA GLY A 189 -1.11 -14.47 -3.80
C GLY A 189 -2.30 -15.10 -3.08
N GLY A 190 -3.22 -14.27 -2.63
CA GLY A 190 -4.54 -14.69 -2.16
C GLY A 190 -5.60 -14.48 -3.26
N SER A 191 -6.64 -15.33 -3.28
CA SER A 191 -7.78 -15.20 -4.19
C SER A 191 -9.08 -15.13 -3.40
#